data_7abd5d2660571a9eee1532f1de28b921
#
_entry.id   7abd5d2660571a9eee1532f1de28b921
#
_cell.length_a   1.000
_cell.length_b   1.000
_cell.length_c   1.000
_cell.angle_alpha   90.00
_cell.angle_beta   90.00
_cell.angle_gamma   90.00
#
_symmetry.space_group_name_H-M   'P 1'
#
loop_
_entity.id
_entity.type
_entity.pdbx_description
1 polymer ?
#
loop_
_entity_poly.entity_id
_entity_poly.type
_entity_poly.pdbx_seq_one_letter_code
_entity_poly.pdbx_strand_id
1 'polypeptide(L)'
;EVGLPIHFHTHDTSGIAAATILAAAEAGVDAVDAAMDGFSGGTSQPCLGSIVEALRNTPRETGIDMGAVREISAYWEAVRQQYAAFESGLMAPASEVYLHEMPGGQFTNLKAQARSLGLEERWHEVAETYAEVNQMFGDIVKVTPSSKVVGDMALMMVSQGLTRAEVEDPSKDVAFPDSVIDMMRGNLGQPPGGFPEAIRNKILKGEKPFLDRPGKHVPAADIDRIRSELEAQFEDLTFDNEDLNGYLMYPKVFTDYATRHLQYGPVRTLPTRTFFYGMEPGEEIEAEIDPGKTLEIRLQAVGETAEDGEARVF
;
A
#
# COMPACT_ATOMS: atom_id res chain seq x y z
N GLU A 1 -12.88 27.44 -14.75
CA GLU A 1 -13.06 27.73 -13.31
C GLU A 1 -14.01 26.69 -12.74
N VAL A 2 -13.61 26.02 -11.67
CA VAL A 2 -14.38 24.87 -11.13
C VAL A 2 -15.40 25.33 -10.07
N GLY A 3 -15.21 26.49 -9.46
CA GLY A 3 -16.12 27.05 -8.44
C GLY A 3 -16.15 26.26 -7.11
N LEU A 4 -15.20 25.31 -6.92
CA LEU A 4 -14.99 24.52 -5.71
C LEU A 4 -13.53 24.63 -5.30
N PRO A 5 -13.21 24.46 -4.00
CA PRO A 5 -11.83 24.33 -3.54
C PRO A 5 -11.10 23.19 -4.26
N ILE A 6 -9.87 23.44 -4.69
CA ILE A 6 -9.03 22.45 -5.37
C ILE A 6 -7.91 22.02 -4.43
N HIS A 7 -7.87 20.71 -4.16
CA HIS A 7 -6.79 20.06 -3.39
C HIS A 7 -5.90 19.31 -4.36
N PHE A 8 -4.63 19.73 -4.48
CA PHE A 8 -3.67 19.13 -5.39
C PHE A 8 -2.80 18.09 -4.67
N HIS A 9 -2.78 16.88 -5.21
CA HIS A 9 -1.99 15.77 -4.71
C HIS A 9 -1.05 15.23 -5.79
N THR A 10 0.21 14.95 -5.43
CA THR A 10 1.20 14.36 -6.33
C THR A 10 2.23 13.54 -5.55
N HIS A 11 2.99 12.69 -6.27
CA HIS A 11 4.11 11.95 -5.74
C HIS A 11 5.43 12.42 -6.37
N ASP A 12 6.53 12.31 -5.65
CA ASP A 12 7.83 12.82 -6.10
C ASP A 12 8.68 11.77 -6.84
N THR A 13 8.05 10.74 -7.39
CA THR A 13 8.73 9.64 -8.08
C THR A 13 9.63 10.13 -9.22
N SER A 14 9.23 11.18 -9.92
CA SER A 14 10.03 11.83 -10.97
C SER A 14 11.04 12.85 -10.47
N GLY A 15 10.96 13.27 -9.18
CA GLY A 15 11.81 14.31 -8.61
C GLY A 15 11.45 15.74 -8.99
N ILE A 16 10.27 15.98 -9.58
CA ILE A 16 9.81 17.32 -10.01
C ILE A 16 8.55 17.79 -9.29
N ALA A 17 8.04 17.00 -8.37
CA ALA A 17 6.74 17.30 -7.73
C ALA A 17 6.75 18.60 -6.93
N ALA A 18 7.87 19.00 -6.31
CA ALA A 18 7.97 20.30 -5.65
C ALA A 18 7.75 21.46 -6.64
N ALA A 19 8.37 21.42 -7.81
CA ALA A 19 8.15 22.42 -8.85
C ALA A 19 6.70 22.42 -9.35
N THR A 20 6.09 21.24 -9.47
CA THR A 20 4.69 21.11 -9.87
C THR A 20 3.76 21.73 -8.82
N ILE A 21 4.02 21.54 -7.53
CA ILE A 21 3.26 22.18 -6.44
C ILE A 21 3.39 23.70 -6.48
N LEU A 22 4.60 24.24 -6.70
CA LEU A 22 4.78 25.68 -6.81
C LEU A 22 4.01 26.26 -7.98
N ALA A 23 4.03 25.60 -9.15
CA ALA A 23 3.24 26.01 -10.29
C ALA A 23 1.71 25.92 -10.04
N ALA A 24 1.25 24.88 -9.34
CA ALA A 24 -0.14 24.73 -8.93
C ALA A 24 -0.57 25.84 -7.95
N ALA A 25 0.30 26.20 -6.99
CA ALA A 25 0.06 27.30 -6.06
C ALA A 25 -0.07 28.65 -6.79
N GLU A 26 0.78 28.90 -7.78
CA GLU A 26 0.68 30.09 -8.65
C GLU A 26 -0.64 30.09 -9.44
N ALA A 27 -1.08 28.93 -9.95
CA ALA A 27 -2.34 28.77 -10.66
C ALA A 27 -3.56 28.91 -9.76
N GLY A 28 -3.41 28.91 -8.44
CA GLY A 28 -4.46 29.22 -7.47
C GLY A 28 -5.15 28.01 -6.86
N VAL A 29 -4.48 26.87 -6.69
CA VAL A 29 -5.00 25.77 -5.87
C VAL A 29 -5.14 26.21 -4.41
N ASP A 30 -6.12 25.63 -3.71
CA ASP A 30 -6.45 26.00 -2.31
C ASP A 30 -5.64 25.18 -1.31
N ALA A 31 -5.31 23.93 -1.63
CA ALA A 31 -4.55 23.06 -0.78
C ALA A 31 -3.59 22.18 -1.60
N VAL A 32 -2.46 21.80 -1.00
CA VAL A 32 -1.47 20.88 -1.57
C VAL A 32 -1.02 19.89 -0.52
N ASP A 33 -0.66 18.68 -0.96
CA ASP A 33 -0.07 17.67 -0.09
C ASP A 33 1.45 17.68 -0.19
N ALA A 34 2.09 17.61 0.98
CA ALA A 34 3.52 17.45 1.12
C ALA A 34 3.81 16.47 2.27
N ALA A 35 5.00 15.88 2.29
CA ALA A 35 5.43 14.98 3.35
C ALA A 35 6.42 15.67 4.28
N MET A 36 6.41 15.28 5.57
CA MET A 36 7.47 15.68 6.51
C MET A 36 8.83 15.34 5.91
N ASP A 37 9.80 16.22 6.14
CA ASP A 37 11.10 16.17 5.45
C ASP A 37 11.77 14.81 5.56
N GLY A 38 11.74 14.16 6.72
CA GLY A 38 12.28 12.82 6.94
C GLY A 38 11.62 11.70 6.15
N PHE A 39 10.40 11.89 5.64
CA PHE A 39 9.63 10.92 4.84
C PHE A 39 9.31 11.39 3.43
N SER A 40 9.91 12.49 2.99
CA SER A 40 9.65 13.10 1.69
C SER A 40 10.46 12.44 0.57
N GLY A 41 10.05 12.73 -0.67
CA GLY A 41 10.75 12.30 -1.88
C GLY A 41 10.44 10.86 -2.32
N GLY A 42 11.03 10.44 -3.43
CA GLY A 42 10.78 9.12 -4.00
C GLY A 42 9.30 8.89 -4.31
N THR A 43 8.73 7.78 -3.86
CA THR A 43 7.31 7.46 -4.05
C THR A 43 6.38 8.15 -3.05
N SER A 44 6.92 8.96 -2.11
CA SER A 44 6.17 9.83 -1.23
C SER A 44 5.89 11.19 -1.88
N GLN A 45 5.36 12.15 -1.12
CA GLN A 45 5.15 13.52 -1.54
C GLN A 45 6.46 14.32 -1.46
N PRO A 46 6.53 15.51 -2.07
CA PRO A 46 7.67 16.39 -1.94
C PRO A 46 7.82 16.95 -0.52
N CYS A 47 9.02 17.42 -0.22
CA CYS A 47 9.42 17.92 1.08
C CYS A 47 8.60 19.14 1.53
N LEU A 48 7.87 19.01 2.64
CA LEU A 48 7.04 20.07 3.21
C LEU A 48 7.86 21.32 3.52
N GLY A 49 8.98 21.15 4.23
CA GLY A 49 9.82 22.27 4.63
C GLY A 49 10.35 23.06 3.44
N SER A 50 10.74 22.37 2.37
CA SER A 50 11.22 23.01 1.13
C SER A 50 10.12 23.84 0.45
N ILE A 51 8.88 23.33 0.39
CA ILE A 51 7.74 24.03 -0.20
C ILE A 51 7.37 25.26 0.62
N VAL A 52 7.28 25.13 1.94
CA VAL A 52 6.97 26.24 2.85
C VAL A 52 8.00 27.36 2.72
N GLU A 53 9.31 27.01 2.70
CA GLU A 53 10.38 27.99 2.51
C GLU A 53 10.35 28.65 1.10
N ALA A 54 10.05 27.88 0.05
CA ALA A 54 9.95 28.43 -1.31
C ALA A 54 8.78 29.40 -1.47
N LEU A 55 7.69 29.24 -0.69
CA LEU A 55 6.53 30.13 -0.69
C LEU A 55 6.66 31.30 0.29
N ARG A 56 7.69 31.33 1.14
CA ARG A 56 7.92 32.41 2.11
C ARG A 56 8.05 33.76 1.39
N ASN A 57 7.46 34.78 1.98
CA ASN A 57 7.42 36.13 1.44
C ASN A 57 6.77 36.26 0.04
N THR A 58 5.99 35.26 -0.37
CA THR A 58 5.16 35.33 -1.58
C THR A 58 3.69 35.58 -1.20
N PRO A 59 2.83 35.95 -2.16
CA PRO A 59 1.38 36.02 -1.90
C PRO A 59 0.74 34.67 -1.51
N ARG A 60 1.48 33.57 -1.60
CA ARG A 60 1.06 32.21 -1.26
C ARG A 60 1.75 31.68 0.01
N GLU A 61 2.29 32.57 0.83
CA GLU A 61 2.89 32.19 2.08
C GLU A 61 1.90 31.42 2.98
N THR A 62 2.35 30.25 3.50
CA THR A 62 1.46 29.32 4.21
C THR A 62 1.22 29.69 5.67
N GLY A 63 2.12 30.47 6.28
CA GLY A 63 2.10 30.79 7.71
C GLY A 63 2.50 29.61 8.61
N ILE A 64 2.98 28.50 8.06
CA ILE A 64 3.43 27.32 8.83
C ILE A 64 4.73 27.67 9.58
N ASP A 65 4.80 27.33 10.87
CA ASP A 65 5.98 27.50 11.69
C ASP A 65 7.09 26.51 11.30
N MET A 66 8.13 27.02 10.68
CA MET A 66 9.27 26.22 10.26
C MET A 66 10.13 25.69 11.41
N GLY A 67 10.07 26.31 12.60
CA GLY A 67 10.71 25.78 13.81
C GLY A 67 10.08 24.44 14.19
N ALA A 68 8.75 24.41 14.28
CA ALA A 68 7.99 23.21 14.57
C ALA A 68 8.17 22.13 13.46
N VAL A 69 8.17 22.51 12.18
CA VAL A 69 8.40 21.56 11.08
C VAL A 69 9.76 20.87 11.23
N ARG A 70 10.83 21.60 11.53
CA ARG A 70 12.17 21.04 11.69
C ARG A 70 12.28 20.11 12.89
N GLU A 71 11.66 20.46 14.01
CA GLU A 71 11.63 19.63 15.21
C GLU A 71 10.93 18.30 14.94
N ILE A 72 9.74 18.35 14.35
CA ILE A 72 8.97 17.15 13.98
C ILE A 72 9.70 16.33 12.92
N SER A 73 10.34 16.97 11.94
CA SER A 73 11.12 16.29 10.91
C SER A 73 12.30 15.52 11.49
N ALA A 74 13.01 16.07 12.45
CA ALA A 74 14.10 15.37 13.13
C ALA A 74 13.60 14.11 13.88
N TYR A 75 12.44 14.20 14.52
CA TYR A 75 11.79 13.03 15.12
C TYR A 75 11.47 11.97 14.09
N TRP A 76 10.83 12.33 12.97
CA TRP A 76 10.46 11.38 11.93
C TRP A 76 11.67 10.79 11.19
N GLU A 77 12.76 11.51 11.05
CA GLU A 77 14.02 11.01 10.51
C GLU A 77 14.57 9.86 11.37
N ALA A 78 14.53 10.01 12.69
CA ALA A 78 14.94 8.95 13.62
C ALA A 78 13.98 7.75 13.58
N VAL A 79 12.67 7.99 13.50
CA VAL A 79 11.65 6.94 13.36
C VAL A 79 11.83 6.17 12.07
N ARG A 80 12.10 6.84 10.94
CA ARG A 80 12.30 6.21 9.62
C ARG A 80 13.37 5.12 9.66
N GLN A 81 14.43 5.30 10.44
CA GLN A 81 15.49 4.29 10.57
C GLN A 81 14.95 2.95 11.10
N GLN A 82 13.94 2.98 11.97
CA GLN A 82 13.32 1.75 12.49
C GLN A 82 12.51 1.00 11.43
N TYR A 83 12.12 1.66 10.35
CA TYR A 83 11.36 1.10 9.24
C TYR A 83 12.22 0.83 7.99
N ALA A 84 13.54 0.86 8.11
CA ALA A 84 14.47 0.68 6.99
C ALA A 84 14.23 -0.62 6.20
N ALA A 85 13.78 -1.70 6.87
CA ALA A 85 13.46 -2.98 6.23
C ALA A 85 12.27 -2.89 5.24
N PHE A 86 11.46 -1.84 5.31
CA PHE A 86 10.29 -1.59 4.45
C PHE A 86 10.55 -0.57 3.35
N GLU A 87 11.77 -0.04 3.25
CA GLU A 87 12.15 0.88 2.19
C GLU A 87 12.07 0.21 0.81
N SER A 88 11.51 0.92 -0.17
CA SER A 88 11.35 0.39 -1.54
C SER A 88 12.65 0.22 -2.32
N GLY A 89 13.76 0.76 -1.78
CA GLY A 89 15.06 0.76 -2.46
C GLY A 89 15.13 1.70 -3.67
N LEU A 90 14.19 2.62 -3.83
CA LEU A 90 14.28 3.68 -4.84
C LEU A 90 15.36 4.68 -4.42
N MET A 91 16.52 4.60 -5.07
CA MET A 91 17.69 5.42 -4.74
C MET A 91 17.72 6.77 -5.45
N ALA A 92 16.95 6.93 -6.52
CA ALA A 92 16.92 8.15 -7.33
C ALA A 92 15.55 8.33 -7.98
N PRO A 93 15.15 9.59 -8.29
CA PRO A 93 13.98 9.85 -9.10
C PRO A 93 14.12 9.22 -10.50
N ALA A 94 12.99 8.84 -11.10
CA ALA A 94 12.97 8.21 -12.40
C ALA A 94 11.92 8.86 -13.32
N SER A 95 12.36 9.35 -14.49
CA SER A 95 11.44 9.88 -15.49
C SER A 95 10.60 8.82 -16.20
N GLU A 96 10.91 7.54 -16.02
CA GLU A 96 10.12 6.43 -16.52
C GLU A 96 8.67 6.45 -16.01
N VAL A 97 8.41 7.12 -14.87
CA VAL A 97 7.03 7.30 -14.37
C VAL A 97 6.10 7.94 -15.39
N TYR A 98 6.62 8.77 -16.29
CA TYR A 98 5.85 9.37 -17.38
C TYR A 98 5.50 8.40 -18.51
N LEU A 99 6.13 7.22 -18.55
CA LEU A 99 5.84 6.16 -19.51
C LEU A 99 4.82 5.17 -18.95
N HIS A 100 5.04 4.69 -17.73
CA HIS A 100 4.17 3.70 -17.10
C HIS A 100 3.05 4.34 -16.27
N GLU A 101 3.22 5.60 -15.82
CA GLU A 101 2.23 6.39 -15.06
C GLU A 101 1.72 5.68 -13.78
N MET A 102 2.55 4.87 -13.14
CA MET A 102 2.20 4.24 -11.87
C MET A 102 2.09 5.31 -10.78
N PRO A 103 1.00 5.34 -9.99
CA PRO A 103 0.98 6.11 -8.75
C PRO A 103 2.09 5.66 -7.81
N GLY A 104 2.67 6.59 -7.02
CA GLY A 104 3.84 6.30 -6.18
C GLY A 104 3.63 5.13 -5.22
N GLY A 105 2.47 5.04 -4.56
CA GLY A 105 2.14 3.90 -3.70
C GLY A 105 2.05 2.58 -4.46
N GLN A 106 1.50 2.59 -5.67
CA GLN A 106 1.45 1.38 -6.51
C GLN A 106 2.83 0.97 -6.99
N PHE A 107 3.70 1.92 -7.35
CA PHE A 107 5.09 1.63 -7.72
C PHE A 107 5.80 0.84 -6.61
N THR A 108 5.73 1.32 -5.38
CA THR A 108 6.35 0.66 -4.22
C THR A 108 5.79 -0.74 -3.99
N ASN A 109 4.46 -0.88 -3.98
CA ASN A 109 3.79 -2.15 -3.73
C ASN A 109 4.06 -3.17 -4.85
N LEU A 110 3.96 -2.74 -6.11
CA LEU A 110 4.18 -3.62 -7.27
C LEU A 110 5.63 -4.12 -7.33
N LYS A 111 6.60 -3.25 -6.99
CA LYS A 111 8.01 -3.63 -6.92
C LYS A 111 8.28 -4.68 -5.85
N ALA A 112 7.64 -4.55 -4.68
CA ALA A 112 7.72 -5.56 -3.63
C ALA A 112 7.08 -6.89 -4.05
N GLN A 113 5.93 -6.85 -4.73
CA GLN A 113 5.27 -8.03 -5.28
C GLN A 113 6.11 -8.69 -6.40
N ALA A 114 6.68 -7.92 -7.31
CA ALA A 114 7.58 -8.43 -8.35
C ALA A 114 8.78 -9.16 -7.73
N ARG A 115 9.38 -8.60 -6.67
CA ARG A 115 10.46 -9.24 -5.92
C ARG A 115 10.03 -10.58 -5.32
N SER A 116 8.86 -10.63 -4.68
CA SER A 116 8.33 -11.86 -4.08
C SER A 116 8.04 -12.97 -5.09
N LEU A 117 7.80 -12.60 -6.36
CA LEU A 117 7.60 -13.52 -7.48
C LEU A 117 8.88 -13.83 -8.27
N GLY A 118 10.05 -13.33 -7.81
CA GLY A 118 11.33 -13.52 -8.51
C GLY A 118 11.46 -12.71 -9.83
N LEU A 119 10.66 -11.65 -9.99
CA LEU A 119 10.65 -10.80 -11.19
C LEU A 119 11.42 -9.48 -10.98
N GLU A 120 12.22 -9.35 -9.93
CA GLU A 120 12.92 -8.10 -9.61
C GLU A 120 13.83 -7.62 -10.75
N GLU A 121 14.58 -8.54 -11.36
CA GLU A 121 15.46 -8.23 -12.50
C GLU A 121 14.69 -7.89 -13.80
N ARG A 122 13.41 -8.25 -13.85
CA ARG A 122 12.49 -7.95 -14.97
C ARG A 122 11.59 -6.76 -14.68
N TRP A 123 11.97 -5.90 -13.73
CA TRP A 123 11.14 -4.76 -13.31
C TRP A 123 10.75 -3.83 -14.46
N HIS A 124 11.66 -3.53 -15.39
CA HIS A 124 11.36 -2.67 -16.54
C HIS A 124 10.29 -3.28 -17.44
N GLU A 125 10.35 -4.59 -17.66
CA GLU A 125 9.31 -5.32 -18.40
C GLU A 125 7.95 -5.28 -17.69
N VAL A 126 7.93 -5.38 -16.36
CA VAL A 126 6.70 -5.23 -15.57
C VAL A 126 6.14 -3.80 -15.73
N ALA A 127 6.99 -2.79 -15.72
CA ALA A 127 6.58 -1.40 -15.89
C ALA A 127 6.02 -1.11 -17.29
N GLU A 128 6.65 -1.61 -18.33
CA GLU A 128 6.16 -1.53 -19.72
C GLU A 128 4.82 -2.25 -19.86
N THR A 129 4.73 -3.48 -19.36
CA THR A 129 3.49 -4.27 -19.40
C THR A 129 2.37 -3.59 -18.62
N TYR A 130 2.67 -2.90 -17.51
CA TYR A 130 1.69 -2.11 -16.76
C TYR A 130 1.04 -1.03 -17.65
N ALA A 131 1.82 -0.30 -18.43
CA ALA A 131 1.31 0.68 -19.38
C ALA A 131 0.45 0.02 -20.47
N GLU A 132 0.90 -1.11 -21.03
CA GLU A 132 0.12 -1.86 -22.03
C GLU A 132 -1.21 -2.36 -21.47
N VAL A 133 -1.22 -2.89 -20.26
CA VAL A 133 -2.44 -3.34 -19.57
C VAL A 133 -3.42 -2.20 -19.37
N ASN A 134 -2.93 -1.02 -18.95
CA ASN A 134 -3.79 0.15 -18.80
C ASN A 134 -4.48 0.53 -20.13
N GLN A 135 -3.72 0.53 -21.22
CA GLN A 135 -4.28 0.78 -22.56
C GLN A 135 -5.26 -0.32 -22.99
N MET A 136 -4.96 -1.58 -22.70
CA MET A 136 -5.85 -2.72 -22.98
C MET A 136 -7.18 -2.60 -22.20
N PHE A 137 -7.16 -2.02 -21.01
CA PHE A 137 -8.37 -1.77 -20.21
C PHE A 137 -9.11 -0.47 -20.56
N GLY A 138 -8.63 0.29 -21.56
CA GLY A 138 -9.27 1.49 -22.07
C GLY A 138 -8.69 2.78 -21.52
N ASP A 139 -7.43 2.78 -21.13
CA ASP A 139 -6.72 3.92 -20.56
C ASP A 139 -7.44 4.53 -19.36
N ILE A 140 -7.72 3.66 -18.40
CA ILE A 140 -8.48 4.03 -17.20
C ILE A 140 -7.65 4.86 -16.23
N VAL A 141 -8.34 5.65 -15.40
CA VAL A 141 -7.70 6.37 -14.30
C VAL A 141 -7.07 5.38 -13.31
N LYS A 142 -5.76 5.52 -13.10
CA LYS A 142 -4.97 4.68 -12.21
C LYS A 142 -4.95 5.26 -10.80
N VAL A 143 -5.96 4.91 -10.02
CA VAL A 143 -6.11 5.26 -8.61
C VAL A 143 -6.58 4.01 -7.86
N THR A 144 -6.33 3.91 -6.56
CA THR A 144 -6.81 2.77 -5.77
C THR A 144 -8.34 2.60 -5.92
N PRO A 145 -8.84 1.41 -6.30
CA PRO A 145 -8.14 0.12 -6.45
C PRO A 145 -7.66 -0.21 -7.88
N SER A 146 -7.98 0.58 -8.91
CA SER A 146 -7.69 0.24 -10.31
C SER A 146 -6.20 0.08 -10.60
N SER A 147 -5.36 0.92 -10.00
CA SER A 147 -3.90 0.83 -10.15
C SER A 147 -3.33 -0.52 -9.68
N LYS A 148 -3.88 -1.09 -8.59
CA LYS A 148 -3.51 -2.42 -8.12
C LYS A 148 -3.89 -3.49 -9.13
N VAL A 149 -5.10 -3.43 -9.67
CA VAL A 149 -5.60 -4.43 -10.65
C VAL A 149 -4.79 -4.42 -11.95
N VAL A 150 -4.42 -3.24 -12.44
CA VAL A 150 -3.50 -3.11 -13.59
C VAL A 150 -2.16 -3.76 -13.27
N GLY A 151 -1.64 -3.58 -12.05
CA GLY A 151 -0.41 -4.20 -11.59
C GLY A 151 -0.49 -5.73 -11.48
N ASP A 152 -1.56 -6.26 -10.90
CA ASP A 152 -1.78 -7.71 -10.77
C ASP A 152 -1.82 -8.38 -12.16
N MET A 153 -2.47 -7.73 -13.13
CA MET A 153 -2.51 -8.20 -14.51
C MET A 153 -1.14 -8.15 -15.19
N ALA A 154 -0.38 -7.06 -15.00
CA ALA A 154 0.97 -6.94 -15.54
C ALA A 154 1.91 -8.02 -14.99
N LEU A 155 1.89 -8.26 -13.67
CA LEU A 155 2.67 -9.33 -13.04
C LEU A 155 2.29 -10.71 -13.59
N MET A 156 0.99 -10.99 -13.77
CA MET A 156 0.54 -12.24 -14.35
C MET A 156 1.06 -12.41 -15.78
N MET A 157 0.95 -11.39 -16.62
CA MET A 157 1.43 -11.45 -18.01
C MET A 157 2.95 -11.69 -18.06
N VAL A 158 3.74 -10.94 -17.30
CA VAL A 158 5.19 -11.10 -17.27
C VAL A 158 5.60 -12.45 -16.70
N SER A 159 4.96 -12.92 -15.62
CA SER A 159 5.29 -14.22 -15.02
C SER A 159 5.01 -15.40 -15.94
N GLN A 160 3.96 -15.30 -16.77
CA GLN A 160 3.55 -16.35 -17.72
C GLN A 160 4.14 -16.15 -19.13
N GLY A 161 4.87 -15.06 -19.37
CA GLY A 161 5.42 -14.72 -20.69
C GLY A 161 4.34 -14.44 -21.75
N LEU A 162 3.21 -13.87 -21.33
CA LEU A 162 2.08 -13.56 -22.22
C LEU A 162 2.22 -12.15 -22.80
N THR A 163 2.06 -12.05 -24.11
CA THR A 163 1.95 -10.78 -24.82
C THR A 163 0.51 -10.27 -24.82
N ARG A 164 0.32 -8.96 -25.03
CA ARG A 164 -1.00 -8.36 -25.20
C ARG A 164 -1.82 -9.06 -26.29
N ALA A 165 -1.21 -9.35 -27.45
CA ALA A 165 -1.88 -10.02 -28.55
C ALA A 165 -2.44 -11.41 -28.15
N GLU A 166 -1.69 -12.15 -27.34
CA GLU A 166 -2.15 -13.45 -26.83
C GLU A 166 -3.27 -13.31 -25.79
N VAL A 167 -3.19 -12.29 -24.95
CA VAL A 167 -4.25 -12.00 -23.97
C VAL A 167 -5.54 -11.56 -24.68
N GLU A 168 -5.45 -10.76 -25.73
CA GLU A 168 -6.61 -10.30 -26.51
C GLU A 168 -7.15 -11.38 -27.48
N ASP A 169 -6.38 -12.40 -27.83
CA ASP A 169 -6.81 -13.48 -28.74
C ASP A 169 -7.99 -14.28 -28.14
N PRO A 170 -9.20 -14.22 -28.73
CA PRO A 170 -10.37 -14.90 -28.21
C PRO A 170 -10.27 -16.43 -28.21
N SER A 171 -9.36 -16.99 -28.98
CA SER A 171 -9.14 -18.45 -29.04
C SER A 171 -8.23 -18.96 -27.91
N LYS A 172 -7.45 -18.09 -27.26
CA LYS A 172 -6.54 -18.47 -26.20
C LYS A 172 -7.23 -18.39 -24.85
N ASP A 173 -7.29 -19.49 -24.11
CA ASP A 173 -7.77 -19.48 -22.73
C ASP A 173 -6.68 -18.89 -21.80
N VAL A 174 -7.04 -17.89 -21.04
CA VAL A 174 -6.15 -17.19 -20.10
C VAL A 174 -6.78 -17.23 -18.71
N ALA A 175 -6.01 -17.64 -17.72
CA ALA A 175 -6.40 -17.58 -16.32
C ALA A 175 -6.12 -16.15 -15.78
N PHE A 176 -7.16 -15.33 -15.70
CA PHE A 176 -7.05 -13.98 -15.19
C PHE A 176 -7.01 -13.94 -13.65
N PRO A 177 -6.28 -12.99 -13.05
CA PRO A 177 -6.33 -12.77 -11.60
C PRO A 177 -7.76 -12.44 -11.13
N ASP A 178 -8.11 -12.87 -9.92
CA ASP A 178 -9.44 -12.60 -9.35
C ASP A 178 -9.74 -11.09 -9.25
N SER A 179 -8.74 -10.27 -8.92
CA SER A 179 -8.87 -8.81 -8.87
C SER A 179 -9.26 -8.21 -10.23
N VAL A 180 -8.75 -8.79 -11.33
CA VAL A 180 -9.08 -8.38 -12.70
C VAL A 180 -10.53 -8.79 -13.05
N ILE A 181 -10.91 -10.01 -12.69
CA ILE A 181 -12.29 -10.49 -12.89
C ILE A 181 -13.26 -9.62 -12.10
N ASP A 182 -12.96 -9.31 -10.84
CA ASP A 182 -13.79 -8.46 -9.99
C ASP A 182 -13.94 -7.03 -10.51
N MET A 183 -12.86 -6.44 -11.00
CA MET A 183 -12.92 -5.12 -11.64
C MET A 183 -13.81 -5.14 -12.88
N MET A 184 -13.63 -6.12 -13.77
CA MET A 184 -14.41 -6.23 -15.00
C MET A 184 -15.88 -6.56 -14.74
N ARG A 185 -16.17 -7.30 -13.65
CA ARG A 185 -17.54 -7.56 -13.17
C ARG A 185 -18.23 -6.28 -12.64
N GLY A 186 -17.45 -5.28 -12.22
CA GLY A 186 -17.96 -4.02 -11.67
C GLY A 186 -17.95 -3.94 -10.15
N ASN A 187 -17.36 -4.92 -9.45
CA ASN A 187 -17.26 -4.91 -7.98
C ASN A 187 -16.44 -3.73 -7.43
N LEU A 188 -15.56 -3.17 -8.25
CA LEU A 188 -14.75 -1.99 -7.92
C LEU A 188 -15.32 -0.68 -8.52
N GLY A 189 -16.54 -0.71 -9.03
CA GLY A 189 -17.17 0.40 -9.74
C GLY A 189 -16.87 0.39 -11.25
N GLN A 190 -17.25 1.48 -11.92
CA GLN A 190 -17.09 1.63 -13.36
C GLN A 190 -16.24 2.87 -13.66
N PRO A 191 -15.21 2.77 -14.51
CA PRO A 191 -14.48 3.95 -14.97
C PRO A 191 -15.36 4.78 -15.92
N PRO A 192 -15.12 6.09 -16.05
CA PRO A 192 -15.74 6.90 -17.10
C PRO A 192 -15.51 6.26 -18.48
N GLY A 193 -16.58 6.07 -19.25
CA GLY A 193 -16.52 5.40 -20.56
C GLY A 193 -16.58 3.87 -20.52
N GLY A 194 -16.51 3.24 -19.36
CA GLY A 194 -16.52 1.78 -19.20
C GLY A 194 -15.23 1.10 -19.64
N PHE A 195 -15.26 -0.22 -19.74
CA PHE A 195 -14.14 -1.04 -20.24
C PHE A 195 -14.39 -1.44 -21.71
N PRO A 196 -13.33 -1.66 -22.52
CA PRO A 196 -13.48 -2.22 -23.87
C PRO A 196 -14.21 -3.57 -23.84
N GLU A 197 -15.28 -3.68 -24.63
CA GLU A 197 -16.17 -4.86 -24.56
C GLU A 197 -15.46 -6.18 -24.85
N ALA A 198 -14.55 -6.20 -25.82
CA ALA A 198 -13.87 -7.42 -26.25
C ALA A 198 -13.10 -8.06 -25.10
N ILE A 199 -12.25 -7.29 -24.41
CA ILE A 199 -11.44 -7.80 -23.30
C ILE A 199 -12.32 -8.09 -22.07
N ARG A 200 -13.32 -7.25 -21.77
CA ARG A 200 -14.26 -7.50 -20.67
C ARG A 200 -15.03 -8.81 -20.86
N ASN A 201 -15.57 -9.06 -22.06
CA ASN A 201 -16.31 -10.28 -22.36
C ASN A 201 -15.42 -11.53 -22.27
N LYS A 202 -14.17 -11.43 -22.71
CA LYS A 202 -13.19 -12.50 -22.57
C LYS A 202 -12.90 -12.83 -21.11
N ILE A 203 -12.65 -11.81 -20.27
CA ILE A 203 -12.35 -11.97 -18.84
C ILE A 203 -13.56 -12.55 -18.11
N LEU A 204 -14.76 -12.05 -18.38
CA LEU A 204 -15.99 -12.47 -17.70
C LEU A 204 -16.58 -13.79 -18.24
N LYS A 205 -16.06 -14.33 -19.34
CA LYS A 205 -16.54 -15.61 -19.94
C LYS A 205 -18.06 -15.68 -20.11
N GLY A 206 -18.69 -14.51 -20.41
CA GLY A 206 -20.13 -14.40 -20.64
C GLY A 206 -20.95 -14.01 -19.40
N GLU A 207 -20.34 -13.81 -18.24
CA GLU A 207 -21.03 -13.21 -17.11
C GLU A 207 -21.41 -11.75 -17.40
N LYS A 208 -22.56 -11.32 -16.89
CA LYS A 208 -23.01 -9.93 -17.01
C LYS A 208 -22.40 -9.08 -15.90
N PRO A 209 -21.76 -7.94 -16.25
CA PRO A 209 -21.22 -7.05 -15.23
C PRO A 209 -22.34 -6.29 -14.51
N PHE A 210 -22.05 -5.87 -13.28
CA PHE A 210 -22.83 -4.85 -12.59
C PHE A 210 -22.55 -3.48 -13.20
N LEU A 211 -23.61 -2.73 -13.51
CA LEU A 211 -23.49 -1.38 -14.07
C LEU A 211 -23.90 -0.29 -13.07
N ASP A 212 -24.34 -0.70 -11.88
CA ASP A 212 -24.71 0.15 -10.77
C ASP A 212 -23.77 -0.08 -9.56
N ARG A 213 -24.14 0.48 -8.40
CA ARG A 213 -23.31 0.33 -7.18
C ARG A 213 -23.26 -1.15 -6.75
N PRO A 214 -22.06 -1.76 -6.69
CA PRO A 214 -21.90 -3.18 -6.35
C PRO A 214 -22.49 -3.53 -4.96
N GLY A 215 -22.42 -2.60 -3.99
CA GLY A 215 -22.98 -2.78 -2.66
C GLY A 215 -24.50 -3.05 -2.62
N LYS A 216 -25.24 -2.79 -3.72
CA LYS A 216 -26.66 -3.21 -3.81
C LYS A 216 -26.83 -4.72 -3.99
N HIS A 217 -25.80 -5.41 -4.45
CA HIS A 217 -25.80 -6.84 -4.76
C HIS A 217 -25.13 -7.68 -3.69
N VAL A 218 -24.47 -7.03 -2.71
CA VAL A 218 -23.84 -7.70 -1.57
C VAL A 218 -24.88 -7.95 -0.49
N PRO A 219 -25.10 -9.19 -0.06
CA PRO A 219 -26.02 -9.49 1.04
C PRO A 219 -25.49 -8.88 2.35
N ALA A 220 -26.39 -8.55 3.26
CA ALA A 220 -26.01 -8.12 4.60
C ALA A 220 -25.20 -9.23 5.30
N ALA A 221 -24.13 -8.87 5.97
CA ALA A 221 -23.33 -9.81 6.74
C ALA A 221 -24.11 -10.29 7.98
N ASP A 222 -24.08 -11.58 8.22
CA ASP A 222 -24.60 -12.18 9.46
C ASP A 222 -23.50 -12.12 10.53
N ILE A 223 -23.52 -11.04 11.32
CA ILE A 223 -22.47 -10.74 12.30
C ILE A 223 -22.38 -11.80 13.39
N ASP A 224 -23.53 -12.32 13.86
CA ASP A 224 -23.56 -13.32 14.93
C ASP A 224 -22.99 -14.65 14.44
N ARG A 225 -23.29 -15.03 13.23
CA ARG A 225 -22.71 -16.23 12.60
C ARG A 225 -21.21 -16.09 12.43
N ILE A 226 -20.74 -14.96 11.89
CA ILE A 226 -19.30 -14.69 11.67
C ILE A 226 -18.55 -14.71 13.00
N ARG A 227 -19.08 -14.08 14.04
CA ARG A 227 -18.51 -14.12 15.39
C ARG A 227 -18.36 -15.56 15.87
N SER A 228 -19.43 -16.35 15.77
CA SER A 228 -19.41 -17.75 16.20
C SER A 228 -18.40 -18.60 15.41
N GLU A 229 -18.28 -18.36 14.11
CA GLU A 229 -17.30 -19.05 13.25
C GLU A 229 -15.86 -18.69 13.64
N LEU A 230 -15.57 -17.41 13.91
CA LEU A 230 -14.24 -16.96 14.34
C LEU A 230 -13.88 -17.47 15.74
N GLU A 231 -14.81 -17.42 16.70
CA GLU A 231 -14.60 -17.95 18.06
C GLU A 231 -14.40 -19.47 18.05
N ALA A 232 -15.05 -20.20 17.14
CA ALA A 232 -14.82 -21.62 16.96
C ALA A 232 -13.46 -21.93 16.29
N GLN A 233 -12.98 -21.03 15.42
CA GLN A 233 -11.65 -21.16 14.78
C GLN A 233 -10.50 -20.80 15.72
N PHE A 234 -10.72 -19.84 16.62
CA PHE A 234 -9.74 -19.29 17.55
C PHE A 234 -10.27 -19.36 18.99
N GLU A 235 -10.36 -20.58 19.53
CA GLU A 235 -11.07 -20.91 20.80
C GLU A 235 -10.62 -20.05 22.00
N ASP A 236 -9.36 -19.57 22.01
CA ASP A 236 -8.81 -18.76 23.10
C ASP A 236 -8.96 -17.25 22.90
N LEU A 237 -9.61 -16.81 21.80
CA LEU A 237 -9.85 -15.40 21.51
C LEU A 237 -11.35 -15.06 21.61
N THR A 238 -11.60 -13.81 21.99
CA THR A 238 -12.94 -13.20 21.92
C THR A 238 -12.86 -11.99 20.99
N PHE A 239 -13.88 -11.79 20.19
CA PHE A 239 -13.88 -10.76 19.15
C PHE A 239 -14.93 -9.71 19.43
N ASP A 240 -14.51 -8.45 19.47
CA ASP A 240 -15.42 -7.31 19.56
C ASP A 240 -15.93 -6.88 18.16
N ASN A 241 -16.67 -5.78 18.10
CA ASN A 241 -17.22 -5.30 16.82
C ASN A 241 -16.14 -4.69 15.91
N GLU A 242 -15.04 -4.20 16.46
CA GLU A 242 -13.91 -3.67 15.70
C GLU A 242 -13.16 -4.83 15.01
N ASP A 243 -12.94 -5.91 15.72
CA ASP A 243 -12.38 -7.16 15.20
C ASP A 243 -13.21 -7.72 14.05
N LEU A 244 -14.53 -7.78 14.22
CA LEU A 244 -15.45 -8.28 13.19
C LEU A 244 -15.46 -7.38 11.96
N ASN A 245 -15.39 -6.07 12.13
CA ASN A 245 -15.24 -5.13 11.02
C ASN A 245 -13.90 -5.32 10.30
N GLY A 246 -12.83 -5.53 11.07
CA GLY A 246 -11.51 -5.85 10.52
C GLY A 246 -11.53 -7.13 9.67
N TYR A 247 -12.16 -8.19 10.17
CA TYR A 247 -12.34 -9.43 9.44
C TYR A 247 -13.18 -9.25 8.16
N LEU A 248 -14.32 -8.54 8.26
CA LEU A 248 -15.18 -8.31 7.09
C LEU A 248 -14.50 -7.53 5.98
N MET A 249 -13.64 -6.58 6.34
CA MET A 249 -12.87 -5.79 5.37
C MET A 249 -11.67 -6.55 4.80
N TYR A 250 -10.98 -7.34 5.62
CA TYR A 250 -9.71 -7.98 5.27
C TYR A 250 -9.61 -9.39 5.87
N PRO A 251 -10.43 -10.37 5.43
CA PRO A 251 -10.55 -11.68 6.08
C PRO A 251 -9.20 -12.40 6.26
N LYS A 252 -8.39 -12.44 5.19
CA LYS A 252 -7.08 -13.10 5.24
C LYS A 252 -6.11 -12.41 6.20
N VAL A 253 -6.02 -11.08 6.14
CA VAL A 253 -5.11 -10.31 6.99
C VAL A 253 -5.49 -10.46 8.46
N PHE A 254 -6.80 -10.41 8.76
CA PHE A 254 -7.31 -10.62 10.11
C PHE A 254 -7.01 -12.04 10.63
N THR A 255 -7.22 -13.06 9.81
CA THR A 255 -6.92 -14.46 10.17
C THR A 255 -5.42 -14.67 10.44
N ASP A 256 -4.55 -14.11 9.60
CA ASP A 256 -3.10 -14.14 9.80
C ASP A 256 -2.71 -13.41 11.10
N TYR A 257 -3.34 -12.27 11.41
CA TYR A 257 -3.15 -11.54 12.67
C TYR A 257 -3.60 -12.36 13.88
N ALA A 258 -4.82 -12.91 13.87
CA ALA A 258 -5.35 -13.71 14.97
C ALA A 258 -4.48 -14.95 15.25
N THR A 259 -4.00 -15.62 14.20
CA THR A 259 -3.08 -16.76 14.32
C THR A 259 -1.78 -16.36 15.03
N ARG A 260 -1.18 -15.24 14.62
CA ARG A 260 0.06 -14.74 15.26
C ARG A 260 -0.20 -14.25 16.68
N HIS A 261 -1.35 -13.66 16.94
CA HIS A 261 -1.72 -13.20 18.28
C HIS A 261 -1.86 -14.37 19.24
N LEU A 262 -2.44 -15.51 18.83
CA LEU A 262 -2.47 -16.74 19.61
C LEU A 262 -1.08 -17.29 19.90
N GLN A 263 -0.18 -17.22 18.90
CA GLN A 263 1.17 -17.78 19.03
C GLN A 263 2.09 -16.92 19.91
N TYR A 264 2.03 -15.60 19.79
CA TYR A 264 3.01 -14.68 20.37
C TYR A 264 2.43 -13.72 21.40
N GLY A 265 1.10 -13.68 21.58
CA GLY A 265 0.43 -12.70 22.43
C GLY A 265 0.43 -11.29 21.84
N PRO A 266 0.20 -10.25 22.69
CA PRO A 266 0.02 -8.87 22.26
C PRO A 266 1.36 -8.18 21.92
N VAL A 267 2.05 -8.61 20.88
CA VAL A 267 3.37 -8.07 20.45
C VAL A 267 3.36 -6.57 20.15
N ARG A 268 2.19 -5.95 19.99
CA ARG A 268 2.03 -4.50 19.83
C ARG A 268 2.54 -3.67 21.02
N THR A 269 2.74 -4.30 22.18
CA THR A 269 3.26 -3.66 23.38
C THR A 269 4.78 -3.56 23.41
N LEU A 270 5.46 -4.24 22.48
CA LEU A 270 6.90 -4.17 22.33
C LEU A 270 7.33 -2.86 21.66
N PRO A 271 8.49 -2.30 22.03
CA PRO A 271 9.10 -1.22 21.27
C PRO A 271 9.29 -1.59 19.81
N THR A 272 9.05 -0.66 18.89
CA THR A 272 9.09 -0.90 17.43
C THR A 272 10.39 -1.55 16.98
N ARG A 273 11.54 -1.04 17.46
CA ARG A 273 12.85 -1.61 17.12
C ARG A 273 12.97 -3.07 17.56
N THR A 274 12.52 -3.38 18.78
CA THR A 274 12.54 -4.74 19.32
C THR A 274 11.64 -5.69 18.53
N PHE A 275 10.45 -5.20 18.14
CA PHE A 275 9.53 -5.99 17.32
C PHE A 275 10.13 -6.38 15.97
N PHE A 276 10.85 -5.47 15.29
CA PHE A 276 11.38 -5.73 13.95
C PHE A 276 12.74 -6.43 13.96
N TYR A 277 13.60 -6.11 14.91
CA TYR A 277 15.01 -6.52 14.88
C TYR A 277 15.43 -7.38 16.09
N GLY A 278 14.53 -7.60 17.05
CA GLY A 278 14.85 -8.30 18.28
C GLY A 278 15.69 -7.44 19.23
N MET A 279 16.33 -8.11 20.18
CA MET A 279 17.22 -7.51 21.18
C MET A 279 18.65 -8.04 21.02
N GLU A 280 19.62 -7.21 21.34
CA GLU A 280 21.02 -7.61 21.49
C GLU A 280 21.35 -7.92 22.96
N PRO A 281 22.31 -8.84 23.24
CA PRO A 281 22.73 -9.11 24.61
C PRO A 281 23.16 -7.83 25.34
N GLY A 282 22.55 -7.58 26.49
CA GLY A 282 22.74 -6.41 27.31
C GLY A 282 21.67 -5.33 27.12
N GLU A 283 20.85 -5.41 26.07
CA GLU A 283 19.71 -4.49 25.91
C GLU A 283 18.60 -4.76 26.93
N GLU A 284 17.90 -3.69 27.29
CA GLU A 284 16.78 -3.69 28.23
C GLU A 284 15.61 -2.90 27.63
N ILE A 285 14.41 -3.44 27.76
CA ILE A 285 13.18 -2.83 27.30
C ILE A 285 12.12 -2.87 28.40
N GLU A 286 11.18 -1.94 28.31
CA GLU A 286 9.94 -1.96 29.06
C GLU A 286 8.78 -2.40 28.13
N ALA A 287 7.96 -3.33 28.61
CA ALA A 287 6.77 -3.78 27.90
C ALA A 287 5.55 -3.74 28.84
N GLU A 288 4.56 -2.92 28.51
CA GLU A 288 3.30 -2.88 29.23
C GLU A 288 2.42 -4.05 28.76
N ILE A 289 2.24 -5.06 29.61
CA ILE A 289 1.50 -6.29 29.29
C ILE A 289 0.01 -6.22 29.67
N ASP A 290 -0.34 -5.30 30.57
CA ASP A 290 -1.70 -4.97 31.02
C ASP A 290 -1.72 -3.51 31.50
N PRO A 291 -2.87 -2.83 31.55
CA PRO A 291 -2.95 -1.46 32.07
C PRO A 291 -2.31 -1.32 33.44
N GLY A 292 -1.22 -0.55 33.52
CA GLY A 292 -0.46 -0.31 34.73
C GLY A 292 0.46 -1.46 35.15
N LYS A 293 0.68 -2.48 34.33
CA LYS A 293 1.62 -3.58 34.59
C LYS A 293 2.71 -3.63 33.52
N THR A 294 3.86 -3.07 33.86
CA THR A 294 5.05 -3.01 32.99
C THR A 294 6.04 -4.09 33.42
N LEU A 295 6.62 -4.79 32.46
CA LEU A 295 7.76 -5.68 32.63
C LEU A 295 9.02 -4.98 32.15
N GLU A 296 10.08 -5.07 32.95
CA GLU A 296 11.44 -4.77 32.51
C GLU A 296 12.08 -6.06 32.04
N ILE A 297 12.47 -6.11 30.77
CA ILE A 297 13.01 -7.30 30.12
C ILE A 297 14.43 -6.98 29.65
N ARG A 298 15.42 -7.74 30.15
CA ARG A 298 16.81 -7.62 29.75
C ARG A 298 17.29 -8.91 29.09
N LEU A 299 17.76 -8.82 27.85
CA LEU A 299 18.41 -9.95 27.20
C LEU A 299 19.84 -10.08 27.69
N GLN A 300 20.16 -11.17 28.41
CA GLN A 300 21.50 -11.43 28.93
C GLN A 300 22.38 -12.21 27.96
N ALA A 301 21.81 -13.23 27.32
CA ALA A 301 22.54 -14.06 26.37
C ALA A 301 21.57 -14.76 25.41
N VAL A 302 22.06 -15.12 24.23
CA VAL A 302 21.40 -16.01 23.28
C VAL A 302 22.26 -17.27 23.19
N GLY A 303 21.66 -18.46 23.40
CA GLY A 303 22.31 -19.74 23.25
C GLY A 303 22.56 -20.12 21.81
N GLU A 304 23.18 -21.26 21.59
CA GLU A 304 23.35 -21.83 20.25
C GLU A 304 22.00 -22.17 19.64
N THR A 305 21.83 -21.86 18.36
CA THR A 305 20.62 -22.19 17.59
C THR A 305 20.59 -23.69 17.31
N ALA A 306 19.52 -24.37 17.68
CA ALA A 306 19.31 -25.77 17.40
C ALA A 306 19.03 -26.04 15.91
N GLU A 307 19.02 -27.31 15.48
CA GLU A 307 18.80 -27.71 14.08
C GLU A 307 17.40 -27.31 13.58
N ASP A 308 16.40 -27.15 14.46
CA ASP A 308 15.05 -26.71 14.20
C ASP A 308 14.91 -25.16 14.07
N GLY A 309 16.01 -24.42 14.28
CA GLY A 309 16.05 -22.95 14.23
C GLY A 309 15.71 -22.26 15.56
N GLU A 310 15.42 -23.01 16.62
CA GLU A 310 15.17 -22.45 17.96
C GLU A 310 16.47 -22.16 18.72
N ALA A 311 16.49 -21.04 19.43
CA ALA A 311 17.57 -20.66 20.34
C ALA A 311 17.03 -20.38 21.75
N ARG A 312 17.79 -20.75 22.78
CA ARG A 312 17.44 -20.35 24.16
C ARG A 312 17.89 -18.91 24.41
N VAL A 313 17.02 -18.12 25.00
CA VAL A 313 17.32 -16.75 25.45
C VAL A 313 17.36 -16.72 26.98
N PHE A 314 18.24 -15.90 27.54
CA PHE A 314 18.46 -15.77 28.98
C PHE A 314 18.42 -14.32 29.40
#